data_9cd69c3b9a4c79655295e3383446dd86
#
_entry.id   9cd69c3b9a4c79655295e3383446dd86
#
_cell.length_a   1.000
_cell.length_b   1.000
_cell.length_c   1.000
_cell.angle_alpha   90.00
_cell.angle_beta   90.00
_cell.angle_gamma   90.00
#
_symmetry.space_group_name_H-M   'P 1'
#
loop_
_entity.id
_entity.type
_entity.pdbx_description
1 polymer ?
#
loop_
_entity_poly.entity_id
_entity_poly.type
_entity_poly.pdbx_seq_one_letter_code
_entity_poly.pdbx_strand_id
1 'polypeptide(L)' 'MADMQLLKAKLKYSDLTYQTAGEIIGVGRDTFSRKMHGDGAGFTVEEIRKLMDIMQLSKEDVWNIFFAIC' A
#
# COMPACT_ATOMS: atom_id res chain seq x y z
N MET A 1 -4.52 -9.20 9.81
CA MET A 1 -5.07 -7.94 9.34
C MET A 1 -3.98 -6.99 8.89
N ALA A 2 -4.20 -6.32 7.79
CA ALA A 2 -3.23 -5.36 7.29
C ALA A 2 -3.32 -4.04 8.07
N ASP A 3 -2.19 -3.38 8.22
CA ASP A 3 -2.13 -2.08 8.89
C ASP A 3 -2.15 -0.97 7.83
N MET A 4 -3.34 -0.55 7.47
CA MET A 4 -3.50 0.47 6.43
C MET A 4 -3.08 1.85 6.92
N GLN A 5 -3.06 2.09 8.21
CA GLN A 5 -2.56 3.36 8.74
C GLN A 5 -1.05 3.47 8.56
N LEU A 6 -0.35 2.39 8.74
CA LEU A 6 1.09 2.36 8.49
C LEU A 6 1.37 2.57 7.00
N LEU A 7 0.59 1.95 6.13
CA LEU A 7 0.74 2.15 4.69
C LEU A 7 0.48 3.61 4.32
N LYS A 8 -0.56 4.20 4.91
CA LYS A 8 -0.86 5.61 4.68
C LYS A 8 0.29 6.51 5.09
N ALA A 9 0.91 6.22 6.24
CA ALA A 9 2.06 6.97 6.71
C ALA A 9 3.24 6.83 5.76
N LYS A 10 3.47 5.64 5.23
CA LYS A 10 4.55 5.40 4.28
C LYS A 10 4.33 6.14 2.97
N LEU A 11 3.07 6.16 2.50
CA LEU A 11 2.72 6.93 1.31
C LEU A 11 3.03 8.41 1.50
N LYS A 12 2.63 8.94 2.64
CA LYS A 12 2.86 10.34 2.95
C LYS A 12 4.35 10.66 3.06
N TYR A 13 5.09 9.78 3.69
CA TYR A 13 6.54 9.93 3.81
C TYR A 13 7.21 9.94 2.43
N SER A 14 6.67 9.18 1.49
CA SER A 14 7.20 9.09 0.13
C SER A 14 6.63 10.15 -0.81
N ASP A 15 5.82 11.07 -0.30
CA ASP A 15 5.18 12.13 -1.10
C ASP A 15 4.25 11.56 -2.18
N LEU A 16 3.60 10.44 -1.90
CA LEU A 16 2.68 9.83 -2.85
C LEU A 16 1.25 10.11 -2.44
N THR A 17 0.44 10.51 -3.42
CA THR A 17 -1.00 10.61 -3.25
C THR A 17 -1.64 9.28 -3.65
N TYR A 18 -2.92 9.12 -3.31
CA TYR A 18 -3.66 7.93 -3.76
C TYR A 18 -3.71 7.87 -5.28
N GLN A 19 -3.80 9.01 -5.95
CA GLN A 19 -3.81 9.04 -7.40
C GLN A 19 -2.49 8.56 -7.98
N THR A 20 -1.38 9.09 -7.49
CA THR A 20 -0.06 8.72 -7.97
C THR A 20 0.24 7.26 -7.67
N ALA A 21 -0.04 6.82 -6.45
CA ALA A 21 0.18 5.43 -6.06
C ALA A 21 -0.69 4.49 -6.88
N GLY A 22 -1.94 4.89 -7.13
CA GLY A 22 -2.82 4.10 -7.96
C GLY A 22 -2.27 3.93 -9.38
N GLU A 23 -1.77 5.02 -9.96
CA GLU A 23 -1.17 4.97 -11.29
C GLU A 23 0.02 4.01 -11.33
N ILE A 24 0.83 4.01 -10.28
CA ILE A 24 1.99 3.14 -10.21
C ILE A 24 1.59 1.67 -10.24
N ILE A 25 0.54 1.32 -9.51
CA ILE A 25 0.09 -0.08 -9.47
C ILE A 25 -0.94 -0.42 -10.54
N GLY A 26 -1.33 0.58 -11.36
CA GLY A 26 -2.19 0.32 -12.50
C GLY A 26 -3.68 0.40 -12.21
N VAL A 27 -4.08 1.15 -11.19
CA VAL A 27 -5.50 1.34 -10.88
C VAL A 27 -5.82 2.82 -10.75
N GLY A 28 -7.10 3.15 -10.77
CA GLY A 28 -7.52 4.52 -10.58
C GLY A 28 -7.47 4.94 -9.12
N ARG A 29 -7.58 6.25 -8.90
CA ARG A 29 -7.57 6.80 -7.55
C ARG A 29 -8.68 6.22 -6.68
N ASP A 30 -9.90 6.10 -7.23
CA ASP A 30 -11.02 5.59 -6.46
C ASP A 30 -10.82 4.12 -6.08
N THR A 31 -10.26 3.34 -6.98
CA THR A 31 -9.96 1.94 -6.71
C THR A 31 -8.89 1.83 -5.63
N PHE A 32 -7.86 2.66 -5.72
CA PHE A 32 -6.82 2.68 -4.69
C PHE A 32 -7.40 3.05 -3.33
N SER A 33 -8.25 4.08 -3.31
CA SER A 33 -8.88 4.52 -2.07
C SER A 33 -9.69 3.39 -1.43
N ARG A 34 -10.44 2.64 -2.24
CA ARG A 34 -11.22 1.51 -1.73
C ARG A 34 -10.31 0.43 -1.17
N LYS A 35 -9.19 0.15 -1.83
CA LYS A 35 -8.22 -0.81 -1.32
C LYS A 35 -7.66 -0.37 0.04
N MET A 36 -7.43 0.92 0.19
CA MET A 36 -6.95 1.49 1.45
C MET A 36 -7.97 1.42 2.57
N HIS A 37 -9.25 1.55 2.23
CA HIS A 37 -10.32 1.54 3.23
C HIS A 37 -10.80 0.14 3.57
N GLY A 38 -10.42 -0.85 2.78
CA GLY A 38 -10.67 -2.24 3.13
C GLY A 38 -9.68 -2.68 4.19
N ASP A 39 -9.59 -3.97 4.38
CA ASP A 39 -8.66 -4.55 5.35
C ASP A 39 -7.35 -4.99 4.69
N GLY A 40 -7.05 -4.41 3.55
CA GLY A 40 -5.84 -4.75 2.80
C GLY A 40 -5.99 -5.95 1.89
N ALA A 41 -7.13 -6.61 1.93
CA ALA A 41 -7.36 -7.80 1.11
C ALA A 41 -7.41 -7.48 -0.38
N GLY A 42 -7.63 -6.23 -0.73
CA GLY A 42 -7.71 -5.81 -2.13
C GLY A 42 -6.39 -5.66 -2.85
N PHE A 43 -5.27 -5.68 -2.14
CA PHE A 43 -3.97 -5.56 -2.78
C PHE A 43 -3.45 -6.93 -3.19
N THR A 44 -3.06 -7.06 -4.46
CA THR A 44 -2.43 -8.28 -4.95
C THR A 44 -0.94 -8.28 -4.60
N VAL A 45 -0.33 -9.45 -4.70
CA VAL A 45 1.12 -9.58 -4.46
C VAL A 45 1.90 -8.68 -5.43
N GLU A 46 1.46 -8.61 -6.67
CA GLU A 46 2.13 -7.78 -7.66
C GLU A 46 2.02 -6.30 -7.33
N GLU A 47 0.85 -5.88 -6.85
CA GLU A 47 0.66 -4.50 -6.41
C GLU A 47 1.51 -4.17 -5.20
N ILE A 48 1.59 -5.09 -4.25
CA ILE A 48 2.43 -4.93 -3.08
C ILE A 48 3.90 -4.80 -3.49
N ARG A 49 4.34 -5.60 -4.45
CA ARG A 49 5.70 -5.51 -4.98
C ARG A 49 6.00 -4.14 -5.57
N LYS A 50 5.07 -3.60 -6.36
CA LYS A 50 5.25 -2.28 -6.96
C LYS A 50 5.33 -1.20 -5.90
N LEU A 51 4.47 -1.27 -4.89
CA LEU A 51 4.50 -0.33 -3.79
C LEU A 51 5.79 -0.45 -3.00
N MET A 52 6.23 -1.67 -2.74
CA MET A 52 7.47 -1.93 -2.04
C MET A 52 8.65 -1.29 -2.77
N ASP A 53 8.68 -1.43 -4.09
CA ASP A 53 9.76 -0.91 -4.91
C ASP A 53 9.78 0.61 -4.91
N ILE A 54 8.63 1.24 -5.16
CA ILE A 54 8.58 2.70 -5.30
C ILE A 54 8.78 3.42 -3.97
N MET A 55 8.33 2.83 -2.88
CA MET A 55 8.47 3.42 -1.55
C MET A 55 9.69 2.90 -0.81
N GLN A 56 10.45 2.01 -1.44
CA GLN A 56 11.65 1.40 -0.85
C GLN A 56 11.35 0.78 0.51
N LEU A 57 10.24 0.05 0.57
CA LEU A 57 9.85 -0.64 1.79
C LEU A 57 10.78 -1.83 2.03
N SER A 58 11.15 -2.04 3.29
CA SER A 58 11.90 -3.23 3.67
C SER A 58 10.95 -4.42 3.75
N LYS A 59 11.52 -5.61 3.84
CA LYS A 59 10.71 -6.82 4.08
C LYS A 59 9.94 -6.69 5.38
N GLU A 60 10.55 -6.10 6.39
CA GLU A 60 9.89 -5.88 7.68
C GLU A 60 8.71 -4.93 7.53
N ASP A 61 8.88 -3.86 6.75
CA ASP A 61 7.78 -2.93 6.49
C ASP A 61 6.61 -3.63 5.82
N VAL A 62 6.89 -4.44 4.80
CA VAL A 62 5.85 -5.18 4.09
C VAL A 62 5.15 -6.15 5.04
N TRP A 63 5.91 -6.84 5.86
CA TRP A 63 5.34 -7.75 6.84
C TRP A 63 4.41 -7.01 7.80
N ASN A 64 4.87 -5.88 8.33
CA ASN A 64 4.10 -5.11 9.30
C ASN A 64 2.84 -4.49 8.69
N ILE A 65 2.90 -4.10 7.42
CA ILE A 65 1.76 -3.47 6.77
C ILE A 65 0.72 -4.50 6.35
N PHE A 66 1.15 -5.58 5.71
CA PHE A 66 0.23 -6.47 5.02
C PHE A 66 0.00 -7.81 5.71
N PHE A 67 0.93 -8.27 6.51
CA PHE A 67 0.89 -9.62 7.03
C PHE A 67 0.96 -9.72 8.56
N ALA A 68 1.21 -8.60 9.24
CA ALA A 68 1.31 -8.65 10.70
C ALA A 68 -0.01 -9.09 11.31
N ILE A 69 0.07 -10.03 12.21
CA ILE A 69 -1.08 -10.51 12.98
C ILE A 69 -0.80 -10.21 14.44
N CYS A 70 -1.59 -9.36 15.01
CA CYS A 70 -1.43 -9.02 16.41
C CYS A 70 -2.23 -9.93 17.28
#